data_a65d348fc734ff107fe6142f4488f9fc
#
_entry.id   a65d348fc734ff107fe6142f4488f9fc
#
_cell.length_a   1.000
_cell.length_b   1.000
_cell.length_c   1.000
_cell.angle_alpha   90.00
_cell.angle_beta   90.00
_cell.angle_gamma   90.00
#
_symmetry.space_group_name_H-M   'P 1'
#
loop_
_entity.id
_entity.type
_entity.pdbx_description
1 polymer ?
#
loop_
_entity_poly.entity_id
_entity_poly.type
_entity_poly.pdbx_seq_one_letter_code
_entity_poly.pdbx_strand_id
1 'polypeptide(L)'
;PTTCPFKYQGQYYDSEVELCYNRFRYYHPETGRYISEDPIAFLSGEANFFTYVSDTNAWVDVLGLSSWWYYARKFHDDEATKIFGEGKGKRLKDRVYDKEYDGKDIEFKSANFKRERTQSEIDHMNKQIDKDIKYKQSGEANPHWHFLNDPKGVPDMEPILKRLKDNGIEYSSGSTYNNNK
;
A
#
# COMPACT_ATOMS: atom_id res chain seq x y z
N PRO A 1 -34.47 22.06 20.97
CA PRO A 1 -34.35 21.17 19.85
C PRO A 1 -33.04 20.44 19.95
N THR A 2 -33.08 19.10 20.15
CA THR A 2 -31.91 18.25 20.13
C THR A 2 -31.37 18.25 18.71
N THR A 3 -30.28 18.95 18.47
CA THR A 3 -29.58 18.91 17.19
C THR A 3 -28.95 17.51 17.03
N CYS A 4 -29.18 16.88 15.89
CA CYS A 4 -28.57 15.59 15.56
C CYS A 4 -27.04 15.69 15.62
N PRO A 5 -26.35 14.89 16.42
CA PRO A 5 -24.89 14.97 16.52
C PRO A 5 -24.17 14.33 15.34
N PHE A 6 -24.88 13.52 14.54
CA PHE A 6 -24.31 12.92 13.34
C PHE A 6 -24.25 13.94 12.21
N LYS A 7 -23.07 14.12 11.63
CA LYS A 7 -22.81 15.05 10.52
C LYS A 7 -22.69 14.27 9.22
N TYR A 8 -21.58 14.37 8.52
CA TYR A 8 -21.37 13.61 7.31
C TYR A 8 -21.21 12.12 7.63
N GLN A 9 -21.29 11.24 6.64
CA GLN A 9 -21.34 9.79 6.86
C GLN A 9 -20.17 9.31 7.73
N GLY A 10 -20.50 8.70 8.88
CA GLY A 10 -19.53 8.20 9.85
C GLY A 10 -19.00 9.23 10.86
N GLN A 11 -19.37 10.49 10.74
CA GLN A 11 -18.91 11.56 11.65
C GLN A 11 -19.88 11.81 12.80
N TYR A 12 -19.33 11.94 14.01
CA TYR A 12 -20.04 12.36 15.21
C TYR A 12 -19.51 13.73 15.65
N TYR A 13 -20.39 14.73 15.71
CA TYR A 13 -20.01 16.07 16.16
C TYR A 13 -19.90 16.13 17.68
N ASP A 14 -18.70 16.44 18.15
CA ASP A 14 -18.40 16.71 19.55
C ASP A 14 -18.48 18.21 19.80
N SER A 15 -19.52 18.62 20.51
CA SER A 15 -19.80 20.04 20.80
C SER A 15 -18.86 20.64 21.86
N GLU A 16 -18.13 19.83 22.64
CA GLU A 16 -17.19 20.33 23.64
C GLU A 16 -15.91 20.85 23.00
N VAL A 17 -15.48 20.19 21.90
CA VAL A 17 -14.26 20.57 21.17
C VAL A 17 -14.55 21.17 19.78
N GLU A 18 -15.83 21.25 19.38
CA GLU A 18 -16.30 21.77 18.08
C GLU A 18 -15.70 21.04 16.86
N LEU A 19 -15.41 19.76 17.02
CA LEU A 19 -14.82 18.91 15.99
C LEU A 19 -15.75 17.73 15.65
N CYS A 20 -15.56 17.15 14.48
CA CYS A 20 -16.22 15.91 14.10
C CYS A 20 -15.30 14.72 14.35
N TYR A 21 -15.68 13.85 15.29
CA TYR A 21 -14.99 12.58 15.51
C TYR A 21 -15.26 11.63 14.34
N ASN A 22 -14.21 11.15 13.68
CA ASN A 22 -14.25 10.23 12.56
C ASN A 22 -13.32 9.03 12.81
N ARG A 23 -13.63 8.23 13.83
CA ARG A 23 -12.89 7.04 14.30
C ARG A 23 -11.42 7.29 14.64
N PHE A 24 -10.54 7.35 13.64
CA PHE A 24 -9.10 7.47 13.88
C PHE A 24 -8.59 8.91 13.87
N ARG A 25 -9.41 9.87 13.39
CA ARG A 25 -9.04 11.28 13.34
C ARG A 25 -10.20 12.20 13.70
N TYR A 26 -9.87 13.42 14.12
CA TYR A 26 -10.84 14.51 14.25
C TYR A 26 -10.80 15.39 13.02
N TYR A 27 -11.99 15.67 12.49
CA TYR A 27 -12.21 16.54 11.33
C TYR A 27 -12.73 17.89 11.79
N HIS A 28 -12.14 18.97 11.25
CA HIS A 28 -12.57 20.34 11.55
C HIS A 28 -13.56 20.80 10.48
N PRO A 29 -14.86 20.98 10.83
CA PRO A 29 -15.90 21.23 9.81
C PRO A 29 -15.76 22.57 9.11
N GLU A 30 -15.23 23.60 9.78
CA GLU A 30 -15.05 24.92 9.17
C GLU A 30 -13.87 24.99 8.21
N THR A 31 -12.80 24.28 8.47
CA THR A 31 -11.61 24.27 7.62
C THR A 31 -11.64 23.19 6.55
N GLY A 32 -12.56 22.24 6.66
CA GLY A 32 -12.74 21.18 5.68
C GLY A 32 -11.63 20.13 5.68
N ARG A 33 -10.90 19.94 6.80
CA ARG A 33 -9.76 19.02 6.89
C ARG A 33 -9.63 18.36 8.26
N TYR A 34 -8.84 17.29 8.32
CA TYR A 34 -8.42 16.69 9.58
C TYR A 34 -7.46 17.60 10.35
N ILE A 35 -7.48 17.51 11.69
CA ILE A 35 -6.56 18.27 12.56
C ILE A 35 -5.24 17.54 12.79
N SER A 36 -5.15 16.25 12.44
CA SER A 36 -3.94 15.44 12.50
C SER A 36 -3.58 14.89 11.13
N GLU A 37 -2.29 14.64 10.92
CA GLU A 37 -1.82 13.94 9.73
C GLU A 37 -2.42 12.54 9.63
N ASP A 38 -2.58 12.06 8.40
CA ASP A 38 -3.00 10.69 8.16
C ASP A 38 -1.88 9.73 8.57
N PRO A 39 -2.09 8.82 9.53
CA PRO A 39 -1.06 7.89 9.97
C PRO A 39 -0.60 6.93 8.88
N ILE A 40 -1.37 6.79 7.78
CA ILE A 40 -1.03 5.99 6.60
C ILE A 40 -0.62 6.84 5.39
N ALA A 41 -0.57 8.17 5.56
CA ALA A 41 -0.34 9.14 4.48
C ALA A 41 0.92 8.88 3.65
N PHE A 42 1.98 8.41 4.25
CA PHE A 42 3.21 8.05 3.54
C PHE A 42 3.06 6.86 2.59
N LEU A 43 2.06 6.02 2.78
CA LEU A 43 1.71 4.95 1.84
C LEU A 43 0.89 5.50 0.66
N SER A 44 0.30 6.68 0.82
CA SER A 44 -0.63 7.26 -0.13
C SER A 44 0.03 8.01 -1.29
N GLY A 45 1.19 8.60 -1.10
CA GLY A 45 1.81 9.49 -2.09
C GLY A 45 1.10 10.83 -2.24
N GLU A 46 0.08 11.13 -1.42
CA GLU A 46 -0.61 12.41 -1.40
C GLU A 46 0.24 13.49 -0.72
N ALA A 47 0.25 14.68 -1.30
CA ALA A 47 0.97 15.81 -0.75
C ALA A 47 0.25 16.48 0.44
N ASN A 48 -1.04 16.20 0.62
CA ASN A 48 -1.87 16.80 1.67
C ASN A 48 -2.42 15.72 2.63
N PHE A 49 -1.74 15.54 3.76
CA PHE A 49 -2.08 14.54 4.78
C PHE A 49 -3.29 14.90 5.64
N PHE A 50 -3.86 16.09 5.45
CA PHE A 50 -5.01 16.58 6.21
C PHE A 50 -6.33 16.52 5.42
N THR A 51 -6.30 16.08 4.17
CA THR A 51 -7.49 16.00 3.31
C THR A 51 -8.46 14.92 3.82
N TYR A 52 -9.76 15.23 3.80
CA TYR A 52 -10.82 14.26 4.07
C TYR A 52 -10.93 13.25 2.91
N VAL A 53 -11.39 13.72 1.76
CA VAL A 53 -11.41 13.00 0.48
C VAL A 53 -11.29 14.01 -0.66
N SER A 54 -10.85 13.56 -1.83
CA SER A 54 -10.69 14.44 -3.01
C SER A 54 -12.04 14.91 -3.60
N ASP A 55 -13.09 14.10 -3.50
CA ASP A 55 -14.44 14.42 -3.96
C ASP A 55 -15.47 13.90 -2.95
N THR A 56 -16.02 14.83 -2.16
CA THR A 56 -17.02 14.54 -1.12
C THR A 56 -18.39 14.13 -1.66
N ASN A 57 -18.66 14.31 -2.96
CA ASN A 57 -19.91 13.86 -3.58
C ASN A 57 -19.84 12.38 -4.00
N ALA A 58 -18.62 11.89 -4.25
CA ALA A 58 -18.40 10.52 -4.70
C ALA A 58 -17.91 9.59 -3.57
N TRP A 59 -17.27 10.14 -2.54
CA TRP A 59 -16.50 9.36 -1.57
C TRP A 59 -16.72 9.76 -0.13
N VAL A 60 -16.59 8.79 0.78
CA VAL A 60 -16.71 8.93 2.23
C VAL A 60 -15.51 8.29 2.90
N ASP A 61 -14.87 9.02 3.81
CA ASP A 61 -13.84 8.48 4.67
C ASP A 61 -14.43 7.85 5.94
N VAL A 62 -14.86 6.61 5.85
CA VAL A 62 -15.55 5.89 6.94
C VAL A 62 -14.68 5.69 8.18
N LEU A 63 -13.37 5.65 8.01
CA LEU A 63 -12.44 5.34 9.09
C LEU A 63 -11.64 6.57 9.56
N GLY A 64 -11.74 7.71 8.88
CA GLY A 64 -10.83 8.83 9.12
C GLY A 64 -9.40 8.53 8.67
N LEU A 65 -9.22 7.66 7.66
CA LEU A 65 -7.92 7.23 7.13
C LEU A 65 -7.82 7.45 5.63
N SER A 66 -8.64 8.34 5.09
CA SER A 66 -8.89 8.67 3.69
C SER A 66 -9.19 7.45 2.77
N SER A 67 -10.00 7.63 1.76
CA SER A 67 -10.31 6.59 0.75
C SER A 67 -9.09 6.18 -0.09
N TRP A 68 -7.98 6.88 0.06
CA TRP A 68 -6.73 6.64 -0.64
C TRP A 68 -6.18 5.21 -0.48
N TRP A 69 -6.27 4.60 0.73
CA TRP A 69 -5.83 3.21 0.91
C TRP A 69 -6.59 2.25 -0.02
N TYR A 70 -7.88 2.50 -0.21
CA TYR A 70 -8.70 1.73 -1.16
C TYR A 70 -8.19 1.94 -2.60
N TYR A 71 -7.88 3.19 -2.99
CA TYR A 71 -7.34 3.47 -4.33
C TYR A 71 -5.94 2.95 -4.53
N ALA A 72 -5.06 3.10 -3.53
CA ALA A 72 -3.71 2.57 -3.60
C ALA A 72 -3.75 1.04 -3.76
N ARG A 73 -4.61 0.36 -3.00
CA ARG A 73 -4.81 -1.07 -3.11
C ARG A 73 -5.44 -1.45 -4.46
N LYS A 74 -6.49 -0.73 -4.86
CA LYS A 74 -7.14 -0.96 -6.15
C LYS A 74 -6.16 -0.74 -7.31
N PHE A 75 -5.39 0.35 -7.30
CA PHE A 75 -4.35 0.61 -8.29
C PHE A 75 -3.30 -0.52 -8.31
N HIS A 76 -2.84 -0.95 -7.16
CA HIS A 76 -1.92 -2.07 -7.02
C HIS A 76 -2.50 -3.35 -7.66
N ASP A 77 -3.73 -3.71 -7.31
CA ASP A 77 -4.40 -4.91 -7.80
C ASP A 77 -4.70 -4.82 -9.31
N ASP A 78 -5.12 -3.64 -9.79
CA ASP A 78 -5.39 -3.39 -11.22
C ASP A 78 -4.09 -3.48 -12.05
N GLU A 79 -2.99 -2.86 -11.61
CA GLU A 79 -1.71 -2.93 -12.31
C GLU A 79 -1.12 -4.35 -12.29
N ALA A 80 -1.19 -5.05 -11.14
CA ALA A 80 -0.79 -6.45 -11.08
C ALA A 80 -1.63 -7.32 -12.03
N THR A 81 -2.93 -7.05 -12.15
CA THR A 81 -3.82 -7.78 -13.06
C THR A 81 -3.53 -7.47 -14.53
N LYS A 82 -3.20 -6.23 -14.88
CA LYS A 82 -2.78 -5.88 -16.25
C LYS A 82 -1.51 -6.60 -16.68
N ILE A 83 -0.56 -6.79 -15.76
CA ILE A 83 0.75 -7.37 -16.05
C ILE A 83 0.70 -8.91 -16.04
N PHE A 84 0.02 -9.51 -15.07
CA PHE A 84 0.05 -10.95 -14.79
C PHE A 84 -1.27 -11.67 -15.10
N GLY A 85 -2.30 -10.94 -15.52
CA GLY A 85 -3.63 -11.49 -15.78
C GLY A 85 -4.50 -11.65 -14.52
N GLU A 86 -5.70 -12.16 -14.76
CA GLU A 86 -6.65 -12.47 -13.68
C GLU A 86 -6.14 -13.62 -12.81
N GLY A 87 -6.56 -13.63 -11.56
CA GLY A 87 -6.22 -14.67 -10.60
C GLY A 87 -5.63 -14.10 -9.31
N LYS A 88 -5.46 -14.98 -8.34
CA LYS A 88 -4.87 -14.68 -7.03
C LYS A 88 -3.55 -15.40 -6.90
N GLY A 89 -2.63 -14.80 -6.18
CA GLY A 89 -1.38 -15.43 -5.81
C GLY A 89 -1.53 -16.49 -4.72
N LYS A 90 -0.48 -17.25 -4.53
CA LYS A 90 -0.39 -18.32 -3.56
C LYS A 90 -0.55 -17.81 -2.12
N ARG A 91 -1.29 -18.55 -1.33
CA ARG A 91 -1.42 -18.30 0.10
C ARG A 91 -0.74 -19.41 0.91
N LEU A 92 0.23 -19.02 1.72
CA LEU A 92 0.90 -19.87 2.70
C LEU A 92 0.51 -19.43 4.13
N LYS A 93 1.01 -20.10 5.15
CA LYS A 93 0.63 -19.87 6.56
C LYS A 93 0.74 -18.41 6.99
N ASP A 94 1.87 -17.77 6.68
CA ASP A 94 2.20 -16.40 7.08
C ASP A 94 2.69 -15.52 5.91
N ARG A 95 2.46 -15.99 4.66
CA ARG A 95 2.83 -15.29 3.43
C ARG A 95 1.71 -15.40 2.39
N VAL A 96 1.39 -14.27 1.78
CA VAL A 96 0.46 -14.20 0.64
C VAL A 96 1.18 -13.49 -0.48
N TYR A 97 1.21 -14.09 -1.66
CA TYR A 97 1.70 -13.48 -2.89
C TYR A 97 0.55 -12.81 -3.64
N ASP A 98 0.86 -11.78 -4.43
CA ASP A 98 -0.17 -11.02 -5.15
C ASP A 98 -0.68 -11.77 -6.37
N LYS A 99 0.20 -12.46 -7.08
CA LYS A 99 -0.12 -13.24 -8.29
C LYS A 99 0.68 -14.54 -8.35
N GLU A 100 0.21 -15.45 -9.17
CA GLU A 100 0.96 -16.63 -9.62
C GLU A 100 1.06 -16.56 -11.14
N TYR A 101 2.28 -16.60 -11.68
CA TYR A 101 2.52 -16.46 -13.10
C TYR A 101 3.79 -17.20 -13.54
N ASP A 102 3.67 -18.01 -14.60
CA ASP A 102 4.79 -18.78 -15.18
C ASP A 102 5.58 -19.60 -14.14
N GLY A 103 4.86 -20.26 -13.22
CA GLY A 103 5.46 -21.07 -12.14
C GLY A 103 6.18 -20.25 -11.05
N LYS A 104 6.00 -18.94 -11.03
CA LYS A 104 6.53 -18.02 -10.02
C LYS A 104 5.43 -17.47 -9.14
N ASP A 105 5.75 -17.30 -7.88
CA ASP A 105 4.90 -16.67 -6.86
C ASP A 105 5.28 -15.17 -6.79
N ILE A 106 4.44 -14.30 -7.34
CA ILE A 106 4.76 -12.89 -7.58
C ILE A 106 4.42 -12.03 -6.37
N GLU A 107 5.41 -11.32 -5.85
CA GLU A 107 5.26 -10.16 -4.98
C GLU A 107 5.32 -8.90 -5.82
N PHE A 108 4.21 -8.19 -5.95
CA PHE A 108 4.12 -6.98 -6.77
C PHE A 108 4.37 -5.73 -5.94
N LYS A 109 5.10 -4.76 -6.47
CA LYS A 109 5.41 -3.48 -5.83
C LYS A 109 5.06 -2.33 -6.77
N SER A 110 3.96 -1.63 -6.49
CA SER A 110 3.48 -0.49 -7.30
C SER A 110 4.11 0.87 -6.91
N ALA A 111 5.05 0.89 -5.97
CA ALA A 111 5.69 2.11 -5.48
C ALA A 111 6.40 2.90 -6.59
N ASN A 112 6.38 4.24 -6.50
CA ASN A 112 6.97 5.14 -7.51
C ASN A 112 8.33 5.68 -7.11
N PHE A 113 9.04 5.33 -6.17
CA PHE A 113 10.42 5.74 -5.76
C PHE A 113 10.75 7.26 -5.84
N LYS A 114 9.74 8.14 -5.84
CA LYS A 114 9.96 9.60 -5.86
C LYS A 114 10.44 10.17 -4.53
N ARG A 115 10.37 9.39 -3.47
CA ARG A 115 10.83 9.72 -2.13
C ARG A 115 11.63 8.56 -1.53
N GLU A 116 12.45 8.87 -0.55
CA GLU A 116 13.10 7.85 0.27
C GLU A 116 12.06 7.03 1.06
N ARG A 117 12.38 5.77 1.31
CA ARG A 117 11.55 4.88 2.12
C ARG A 117 11.80 5.14 3.61
N THR A 118 10.75 5.07 4.39
CA THR A 118 10.89 5.07 5.84
C THR A 118 11.54 3.77 6.32
N GLN A 119 12.17 3.80 7.49
CA GLN A 119 12.74 2.60 8.08
C GLN A 119 11.69 1.49 8.24
N SER A 120 10.46 1.85 8.60
CA SER A 120 9.34 0.89 8.72
C SER A 120 9.00 0.19 7.39
N GLU A 121 9.04 0.91 6.26
CA GLU A 121 8.82 0.32 4.94
C GLU A 121 9.95 -0.64 4.56
N ILE A 122 11.20 -0.27 4.82
CA ILE A 122 12.38 -1.13 4.61
C ILE A 122 12.30 -2.39 5.48
N ASP A 123 11.96 -2.25 6.76
CA ASP A 123 11.79 -3.37 7.69
C ASP A 123 10.66 -4.30 7.24
N HIS A 124 9.57 -3.74 6.73
CA HIS A 124 8.47 -4.54 6.19
C HIS A 124 8.91 -5.38 4.98
N MET A 125 9.61 -4.77 4.02
CA MET A 125 10.17 -5.50 2.87
C MET A 125 11.16 -6.58 3.32
N ASN A 126 12.02 -6.28 4.28
CA ASN A 126 12.95 -7.26 4.82
C ASN A 126 12.24 -8.46 5.46
N LYS A 127 11.16 -8.23 6.22
CA LYS A 127 10.34 -9.32 6.78
C LYS A 127 9.65 -10.16 5.70
N GLN A 128 9.25 -9.56 4.58
CA GLN A 128 8.71 -10.31 3.44
C GLN A 128 9.80 -11.18 2.80
N ILE A 129 11.00 -10.63 2.60
CA ILE A 129 12.15 -11.39 2.05
C ILE A 129 12.54 -12.56 2.97
N ASP A 130 12.51 -12.39 4.30
CA ASP A 130 12.77 -13.50 5.25
C ASP A 130 11.82 -14.68 5.02
N LYS A 131 10.54 -14.38 4.82
CA LYS A 131 9.55 -15.42 4.53
C LYS A 131 9.75 -16.05 3.17
N ASP A 132 10.06 -15.24 2.15
CA ASP A 132 10.33 -15.71 0.79
C ASP A 132 11.56 -16.66 0.77
N ILE A 133 12.62 -16.33 1.48
CA ILE A 133 13.81 -17.20 1.64
C ILE A 133 13.40 -18.53 2.26
N LYS A 134 12.67 -18.50 3.38
CA LYS A 134 12.19 -19.68 4.09
C LYS A 134 11.38 -20.60 3.17
N TYR A 135 10.38 -20.05 2.48
CA TYR A 135 9.50 -20.85 1.62
C TYR A 135 10.15 -21.30 0.32
N LYS A 136 11.12 -20.56 -0.19
CA LYS A 136 11.96 -20.99 -1.31
C LYS A 136 12.84 -22.18 -0.91
N GLN A 137 13.47 -22.12 0.25
CA GLN A 137 14.33 -23.20 0.76
C GLN A 137 13.55 -24.49 1.06
N SER A 138 12.29 -24.36 1.53
CA SER A 138 11.42 -25.54 1.74
C SER A 138 10.81 -26.09 0.44
N GLY A 139 10.97 -25.39 -0.68
CA GLY A 139 10.33 -25.74 -1.95
C GLY A 139 8.83 -25.46 -2.02
N GLU A 140 8.27 -24.80 -1.01
CA GLU A 140 6.84 -24.46 -0.95
C GLU A 140 6.47 -23.28 -1.83
N ALA A 141 7.43 -22.38 -2.17
CA ALA A 141 7.22 -21.25 -3.06
C ALA A 141 8.43 -21.02 -3.99
N ASN A 142 8.14 -20.36 -5.12
CA ASN A 142 9.13 -19.85 -6.07
C ASN A 142 8.98 -18.32 -6.17
N PRO A 143 9.43 -17.56 -5.16
CA PRO A 143 9.19 -16.12 -5.07
C PRO A 143 9.90 -15.35 -6.18
N HIS A 144 9.18 -14.38 -6.75
CA HIS A 144 9.70 -13.39 -7.69
C HIS A 144 9.12 -12.01 -7.36
N TRP A 145 9.98 -11.00 -7.24
CA TRP A 145 9.56 -9.63 -6.98
C TRP A 145 9.41 -8.86 -8.29
N HIS A 146 8.26 -8.24 -8.49
CA HIS A 146 8.06 -7.36 -9.65
C HIS A 146 7.74 -5.93 -9.21
N PHE A 147 8.55 -5.00 -9.67
CA PHE A 147 8.39 -3.57 -9.37
C PHE A 147 7.77 -2.86 -10.59
N LEU A 148 6.66 -2.16 -10.41
CA LEU A 148 6.04 -1.37 -11.48
C LEU A 148 7.01 -0.30 -12.01
N ASN A 149 7.79 0.31 -11.12
CA ASN A 149 8.85 1.26 -11.47
C ASN A 149 10.22 0.66 -11.15
N ASP A 150 11.24 0.98 -11.94
CA ASP A 150 12.57 0.42 -11.73
C ASP A 150 13.19 0.92 -10.41
N PRO A 151 13.52 0.03 -9.47
CA PRO A 151 14.14 0.38 -8.20
C PRO A 151 15.67 0.58 -8.29
N LYS A 152 16.30 0.30 -9.44
CA LYS A 152 17.75 0.42 -9.61
C LYS A 152 18.21 1.86 -9.49
N GLY A 153 19.32 2.09 -8.81
CA GLY A 153 19.86 3.42 -8.58
C GLY A 153 19.13 4.23 -7.51
N VAL A 154 18.14 3.61 -6.84
CA VAL A 154 17.46 4.20 -5.68
C VAL A 154 18.22 3.78 -4.42
N PRO A 155 18.87 4.71 -3.69
CA PRO A 155 19.83 4.35 -2.64
C PRO A 155 19.28 3.45 -1.54
N ASP A 156 18.06 3.68 -1.09
CA ASP A 156 17.40 2.91 -0.04
C ASP A 156 16.86 1.55 -0.54
N MET A 157 16.80 1.33 -1.85
CA MET A 157 16.41 0.06 -2.46
C MET A 157 17.60 -0.86 -2.78
N GLU A 158 18.79 -0.34 -2.94
CA GLU A 158 19.98 -1.13 -3.26
C GLU A 158 20.24 -2.29 -2.26
N PRO A 159 20.13 -2.09 -0.93
CA PRO A 159 20.25 -3.19 0.03
C PRO A 159 19.17 -4.27 -0.15
N ILE A 160 17.94 -3.87 -0.50
CA ILE A 160 16.82 -4.78 -0.76
C ILE A 160 17.10 -5.63 -1.99
N LEU A 161 17.50 -4.98 -3.11
CA LEU A 161 17.82 -5.68 -4.36
C LEU A 161 19.00 -6.63 -4.21
N LYS A 162 20.04 -6.18 -3.50
CA LYS A 162 21.18 -7.02 -3.16
C LYS A 162 20.75 -8.25 -2.37
N ARG A 163 19.91 -8.06 -1.34
CA ARG A 163 19.42 -9.17 -0.50
C ARG A 163 18.60 -10.19 -1.27
N LEU A 164 17.72 -9.73 -2.19
CA LEU A 164 16.97 -10.61 -3.10
C LEU A 164 17.94 -11.47 -3.93
N LYS A 165 18.91 -10.82 -4.58
CA LYS A 165 19.91 -11.47 -5.43
C LYS A 165 20.76 -12.48 -4.66
N ASP A 166 21.28 -12.10 -3.49
CA ASP A 166 22.15 -12.96 -2.66
C ASP A 166 21.42 -14.24 -2.19
N ASN A 167 20.07 -14.22 -2.16
CA ASN A 167 19.25 -15.37 -1.81
C ASN A 167 18.59 -16.05 -3.04
N GLY A 168 19.03 -15.69 -4.24
CA GLY A 168 18.54 -16.26 -5.48
C GLY A 168 17.07 -15.98 -5.76
N ILE A 169 16.50 -14.92 -5.15
CA ILE A 169 15.16 -14.43 -5.48
C ILE A 169 15.29 -13.45 -6.63
N GLU A 170 14.72 -13.82 -7.76
CA GLU A 170 14.75 -12.96 -8.94
C GLU A 170 13.82 -11.78 -8.78
N TYR A 171 14.14 -10.67 -9.47
CA TYR A 171 13.23 -9.55 -9.59
C TYR A 171 13.22 -8.98 -11.01
N SER A 172 12.14 -8.32 -11.36
CA SER A 172 11.94 -7.60 -12.63
C SER A 172 11.27 -6.25 -12.37
N SER A 173 11.23 -5.37 -13.40
CA SER A 173 10.56 -4.08 -13.29
C SER A 173 9.91 -3.68 -14.62
N GLY A 174 8.90 -2.82 -14.54
CA GLY A 174 8.22 -2.23 -15.69
C GLY A 174 6.72 -2.52 -15.75
N SER A 175 6.06 -1.91 -16.73
CA SER A 175 4.62 -2.08 -16.96
C SER A 175 4.25 -3.38 -17.73
N THR A 176 5.24 -4.19 -18.03
CA THR A 176 5.08 -5.51 -18.67
C THR A 176 6.04 -6.50 -18.03
N TYR A 177 5.61 -7.75 -17.94
CA TYR A 177 6.49 -8.84 -17.50
C TYR A 177 7.17 -9.46 -18.71
N ASN A 178 8.42 -9.07 -18.94
CA ASN A 178 9.25 -9.71 -19.95
C ASN A 178 10.14 -10.75 -19.28
N ASN A 179 9.87 -12.03 -19.52
CA ASN A 179 10.86 -13.08 -19.30
C ASN A 179 12.00 -12.84 -20.31
N ASN A 180 12.98 -12.03 -19.95
CA ASN A 180 14.25 -12.05 -20.68
C ASN A 180 14.89 -13.42 -20.42
N LYS A 181 14.63 -14.37 -21.33
CA LYS A 181 15.43 -15.60 -21.48
C LYS A 181 16.77 -15.26 -22.05
#